data_c1722a5484fb22d6cd6f51e6fbfdc520
#
_entry.id   c1722a5484fb22d6cd6f51e6fbfdc520
#
_cell.length_a   1.000
_cell.length_b   1.000
_cell.length_c   1.000
_cell.angle_alpha   90.00
_cell.angle_beta   90.00
_cell.angle_gamma   90.00
#
_symmetry.space_group_name_H-M   'P 1'
#
loop_
_entity.id
_entity.type
_entity.pdbx_description
1 polymer ?
#
loop_
_entity_poly.entity_id
_entity_poly.type
_entity_poly.pdbx_seq_one_letter_code
_entity_poly.pdbx_strand_id
1 'polypeptide(L)'
;MKNNLVIFILALANAAVVVGMGLITPSIIIIKNDFNLSADIVQLVLTYYMVAAGLGQLLFGTLSDRFGRRPILLAGGLLFVFSSIIATFSPNISTLLFLRVTQGLGAAACMSMARVIINDSFNKTEAA
;
A
#
# COMPACT_ATOMS: atom_id res chain seq x y z
N MET A 1 -25.68 -10.85 2.48
CA MET A 1 -24.77 -10.92 3.64
C MET A 1 -23.30 -11.14 3.26
N LYS A 2 -22.94 -12.05 2.34
CA LYS A 2 -21.53 -12.27 1.93
C LYS A 2 -20.87 -11.04 1.29
N ASN A 3 -21.60 -10.25 0.49
CA ASN A 3 -21.03 -9.06 -0.17
C ASN A 3 -20.65 -7.95 0.82
N ASN A 4 -21.46 -7.73 1.85
CA ASN A 4 -21.19 -6.68 2.84
C ASN A 4 -19.93 -6.97 3.67
N LEU A 5 -19.67 -8.24 3.98
CA LEU A 5 -18.46 -8.66 4.68
C LEU A 5 -17.21 -8.44 3.83
N VAL A 6 -17.28 -8.75 2.53
CA VAL A 6 -16.16 -8.52 1.60
C VAL A 6 -15.87 -7.03 1.46
N ILE A 7 -16.89 -6.20 1.29
CA ILE A 7 -16.75 -4.74 1.21
C ILE A 7 -16.15 -4.19 2.51
N PHE A 8 -16.59 -4.67 3.67
CA PHE A 8 -16.06 -4.25 4.96
C PHE A 8 -14.55 -4.61 5.11
N ILE A 9 -14.16 -5.82 4.75
CA ILE A 9 -12.75 -6.25 4.79
C ILE A 9 -11.89 -5.41 3.85
N LEU A 10 -12.38 -5.12 2.64
CA LEU A 10 -11.66 -4.27 1.67
C LEU A 10 -11.53 -2.83 2.16
N ALA A 11 -12.57 -2.28 2.77
CA ALA A 11 -12.54 -0.95 3.38
C ALA A 11 -11.52 -0.89 4.52
N LEU A 12 -11.49 -1.91 5.38
CA LEU A 12 -10.54 -2.01 6.48
C LEU A 12 -9.10 -2.12 5.98
N ALA A 13 -8.85 -2.92 4.94
CA ALA A 13 -7.54 -3.04 4.32
C ALA A 13 -7.06 -1.71 3.71
N ASN A 14 -7.95 -0.97 3.03
CA ASN A 14 -7.63 0.36 2.52
C ASN A 14 -7.37 1.37 3.64
N ALA A 15 -8.18 1.35 4.69
CA ALA A 15 -7.98 2.21 5.85
C ALA A 15 -6.62 1.97 6.50
N ALA A 16 -6.20 0.71 6.65
CA ALA A 16 -4.88 0.36 7.18
C ALA A 16 -3.73 0.92 6.33
N VAL A 17 -3.85 0.89 4.99
CA VAL A 17 -2.87 1.48 4.08
C VAL A 17 -2.78 3.00 4.26
N VAL A 18 -3.92 3.69 4.33
CA VAL A 18 -3.99 5.15 4.51
C VAL A 18 -3.45 5.57 5.87
N VAL A 19 -3.82 4.86 6.93
CA VAL A 19 -3.31 5.11 8.30
C VAL A 19 -1.80 4.88 8.35
N GLY A 20 -1.31 3.78 7.74
CA GLY A 20 0.13 3.50 7.66
C GLY A 20 0.92 4.62 6.98
N MET A 21 0.35 5.26 5.97
CA MET A 21 0.93 6.44 5.31
C MET A 21 0.93 7.67 6.24
N GLY A 22 -0.17 7.91 6.94
CA GLY A 22 -0.32 9.06 7.85
C GLY A 22 0.62 9.02 9.06
N LEU A 23 0.90 7.83 9.59
CA LEU A 23 1.78 7.63 10.73
C LEU A 23 3.27 7.93 10.44
N ILE A 24 3.67 7.96 9.17
CA ILE A 24 5.05 8.28 8.78
C ILE A 24 5.35 9.76 9.02
N THR A 25 4.40 10.65 8.78
CA THR A 25 4.61 12.10 8.90
C THR A 25 5.14 12.52 10.27
N PRO A 26 4.56 12.10 11.41
CA PRO A 26 5.15 12.39 12.72
C PRO A 26 6.46 11.62 12.97
N SER A 27 6.64 10.45 12.35
CA SER A 27 7.86 9.65 12.51
C SER A 27 9.07 10.22 11.77
N ILE A 28 8.90 11.15 10.83
CA ILE A 28 9.99 11.77 10.06
C ILE A 28 11.03 12.41 10.98
N ILE A 29 10.59 13.08 12.06
CA ILE A 29 11.49 13.74 13.02
C ILE A 29 12.33 12.71 13.77
N ILE A 30 11.73 11.59 14.14
CA ILE A 30 12.43 10.49 14.87
C ILE A 30 13.46 9.86 13.94
N ILE A 31 13.08 9.50 12.71
CA ILE A 31 13.96 8.92 11.68
C ILE A 31 15.15 9.86 11.40
N LYS A 32 14.90 11.16 11.30
CA LYS A 32 15.95 12.17 11.11
C LYS A 32 16.98 12.13 12.21
N ASN A 33 16.55 12.05 13.47
CA ASN A 33 17.43 12.06 14.62
C ASN A 33 18.19 10.73 14.79
N ASP A 34 17.50 9.61 14.59
CA ASP A 34 18.10 8.27 14.76
C ASP A 34 19.20 7.98 13.75
N PHE A 35 19.00 8.44 12.50
CA PHE A 35 19.97 8.23 11.42
C PHE A 35 20.91 9.46 11.19
N ASN A 36 20.79 10.54 11.99
CA ASN A 36 21.57 11.77 11.85
C ASN A 36 21.56 12.35 10.41
N LEU A 37 20.38 12.40 9.79
CA LEU A 37 20.21 12.77 8.39
C LEU A 37 19.67 14.20 8.23
N SER A 38 19.91 14.79 7.04
CA SER A 38 19.25 16.03 6.63
C SER A 38 17.75 15.81 6.38
N ALA A 39 16.95 16.87 6.51
CA ALA A 39 15.51 16.80 6.27
C ALA A 39 15.17 16.32 4.85
N ASP A 40 15.99 16.68 3.85
CA ASP A 40 15.80 16.32 2.46
C ASP A 40 15.89 14.81 2.22
N ILE A 41 16.88 14.14 2.86
CA ILE A 41 17.05 12.69 2.74
C ILE A 41 15.89 11.94 3.41
N VAL A 42 15.44 12.41 4.56
CA VAL A 42 14.32 11.77 5.27
C VAL A 42 13.01 11.94 4.52
N GLN A 43 12.82 13.05 3.81
CA GLN A 43 11.65 13.28 2.97
C GLN A 43 11.56 12.28 1.81
N LEU A 44 12.69 11.72 1.35
CA LEU A 44 12.70 10.64 0.35
C LEU A 44 11.94 9.40 0.81
N VAL A 45 11.85 9.14 2.12
CA VAL A 45 11.09 8.03 2.68
C VAL A 45 9.61 8.09 2.25
N LEU A 46 9.04 9.28 2.26
CA LEU A 46 7.67 9.51 1.80
C LEU A 46 7.57 9.50 0.26
N THR A 47 8.53 10.16 -0.40
CA THR A 47 8.57 10.27 -1.87
C THR A 47 8.66 8.89 -2.53
N TYR A 48 9.58 8.02 -2.09
CA TYR A 48 9.74 6.67 -2.66
C TYR A 48 8.48 5.83 -2.49
N TYR A 49 7.82 5.93 -1.34
CA TYR A 49 6.53 5.26 -1.12
C TYR A 49 5.45 5.76 -2.09
N MET A 50 5.29 7.09 -2.22
CA MET A 50 4.27 7.71 -3.07
C MET A 50 4.48 7.39 -4.55
N VAL A 51 5.72 7.49 -5.04
CA VAL A 51 6.08 7.17 -6.43
C VAL A 51 5.79 5.70 -6.73
N ALA A 52 6.22 4.80 -5.84
CA ALA A 52 5.95 3.36 -5.99
C ALA A 52 4.45 3.05 -5.95
N ALA A 53 3.69 3.71 -5.07
CA ALA A 53 2.24 3.54 -5.01
C ALA A 53 1.54 4.06 -6.27
N GLY A 54 1.95 5.20 -6.81
CA GLY A 54 1.40 5.76 -8.04
C GLY A 54 1.67 4.89 -9.25
N LEU A 55 2.92 4.51 -9.48
CA LEU A 55 3.31 3.63 -10.59
C LEU A 55 2.69 2.23 -10.44
N GLY A 56 2.65 1.70 -9.22
CA GLY A 56 2.05 0.42 -8.93
C GLY A 56 0.56 0.36 -9.27
N GLN A 57 -0.20 1.45 -9.06
CA GLN A 57 -1.62 1.48 -9.41
C GLN A 57 -1.86 1.28 -10.93
N LEU A 58 -1.01 1.84 -11.78
CA LEU A 58 -1.08 1.64 -13.22
C LEU A 58 -0.73 0.18 -13.61
N LEU A 59 0.31 -0.38 -13.00
CA LEU A 59 0.76 -1.74 -13.27
C LEU A 59 -0.24 -2.79 -12.79
N PHE A 60 -0.74 -2.67 -11.56
CA PHE A 60 -1.65 -3.66 -10.98
C PHE A 60 -3.07 -3.59 -11.57
N GLY A 61 -3.47 -2.45 -12.13
CA GLY A 61 -4.68 -2.36 -12.93
C GLY A 61 -4.65 -3.37 -14.10
N THR A 62 -3.63 -3.27 -14.95
CA THR A 62 -3.46 -4.16 -16.11
C THR A 62 -3.12 -5.61 -15.72
N LEU A 63 -2.34 -5.81 -14.66
CA LEU A 63 -1.98 -7.15 -14.18
C LEU A 63 -3.19 -7.92 -13.64
N SER A 64 -4.13 -7.22 -13.02
CA SER A 64 -5.35 -7.84 -12.47
C SER A 64 -6.28 -8.39 -13.53
N ASP A 65 -6.27 -7.80 -14.72
CA ASP A 65 -7.06 -8.28 -15.86
C ASP A 65 -6.52 -9.61 -16.39
N ARG A 66 -5.20 -9.84 -16.26
CA ARG A 66 -4.52 -11.05 -16.74
C ARG A 66 -4.51 -12.18 -15.71
N PHE A 67 -4.19 -11.88 -14.45
CA PHE A 67 -4.00 -12.88 -13.40
C PHE A 67 -5.20 -13.04 -12.46
N GLY A 68 -6.18 -12.15 -12.59
CA GLY A 68 -7.33 -12.10 -11.71
C GLY A 68 -7.11 -11.21 -10.48
N ARG A 69 -8.20 -10.77 -9.88
CA ARG A 69 -8.21 -9.76 -8.81
C ARG A 69 -7.78 -10.29 -7.46
N ARG A 70 -8.21 -11.52 -7.12
CA ARG A 70 -7.91 -12.15 -5.82
C ARG A 70 -6.42 -12.37 -5.58
N PRO A 71 -5.66 -13.03 -6.48
CA PRO A 71 -4.24 -13.26 -6.24
C PRO A 71 -3.43 -11.96 -6.16
N ILE A 72 -3.76 -10.95 -6.97
CA ILE A 72 -3.09 -9.65 -6.92
C ILE A 72 -3.35 -8.94 -5.58
N LEU A 73 -4.59 -8.96 -5.08
CA LEU A 73 -4.93 -8.40 -3.77
C LEU A 73 -4.16 -9.09 -2.63
N LEU A 74 -4.12 -10.41 -2.63
CA LEU A 74 -3.44 -11.18 -1.59
C LEU A 74 -1.92 -10.97 -1.64
N ALA A 75 -1.33 -11.03 -2.83
CA ALA A 75 0.11 -10.81 -3.01
C ALA A 75 0.50 -9.38 -2.59
N GLY A 76 -0.28 -8.37 -2.98
CA GLY A 76 -0.07 -6.98 -2.58
C GLY A 76 -0.20 -6.77 -1.08
N GLY A 77 -1.22 -7.37 -0.46
CA GLY A 77 -1.43 -7.31 0.99
C GLY A 77 -0.28 -7.95 1.78
N LEU A 78 0.16 -9.13 1.36
CA LEU A 78 1.32 -9.81 1.95
C LEU A 78 2.59 -8.96 1.78
N LEU A 79 2.84 -8.43 0.58
CA LEU A 79 3.99 -7.57 0.32
C LEU A 79 3.97 -6.33 1.22
N PHE A 80 2.82 -5.70 1.39
CA PHE A 80 2.66 -4.54 2.28
C PHE A 80 2.96 -4.89 3.74
N VAL A 81 2.40 -5.99 4.25
CA VAL A 81 2.59 -6.42 5.65
C VAL A 81 4.04 -6.80 5.91
N PHE A 82 4.65 -7.64 5.07
CA PHE A 82 6.04 -8.05 5.25
C PHE A 82 7.00 -6.87 5.15
N SER A 83 6.82 -5.98 4.17
CA SER A 83 7.64 -4.78 4.06
C SER A 83 7.50 -3.87 5.28
N SER A 84 6.29 -3.77 5.85
CA SER A 84 6.05 -2.96 7.06
C SER A 84 6.76 -3.54 8.29
N ILE A 85 6.69 -4.86 8.47
CA ILE A 85 7.37 -5.53 9.59
C ILE A 85 8.88 -5.39 9.47
N ILE A 86 9.44 -5.66 8.29
CA ILE A 86 10.89 -5.58 8.08
C ILE A 86 11.39 -4.14 8.19
N ALA A 87 10.59 -3.15 7.77
CA ALA A 87 10.94 -1.73 7.88
C ALA A 87 11.17 -1.28 9.34
N THR A 88 10.48 -1.91 10.29
CA THR A 88 10.67 -1.63 11.73
C THR A 88 12.08 -1.99 12.23
N PHE A 89 12.72 -2.96 11.57
CA PHE A 89 14.06 -3.44 11.93
C PHE A 89 15.15 -2.96 10.97
N SER A 90 14.87 -1.94 10.16
CA SER A 90 15.82 -1.46 9.14
C SER A 90 17.08 -0.87 9.80
N PRO A 91 18.29 -1.40 9.46
CA PRO A 91 19.54 -0.96 10.08
C PRO A 91 20.06 0.37 9.53
N ASN A 92 19.60 0.78 8.35
CA ASN A 92 20.05 1.99 7.66
C ASN A 92 18.96 2.58 6.75
N ILE A 93 19.17 3.83 6.36
CA ILE A 93 18.21 4.57 5.53
C ILE A 93 18.01 3.94 4.14
N SER A 94 19.04 3.37 3.52
CA SER A 94 18.94 2.75 2.20
C SER A 94 18.01 1.54 2.22
N THR A 95 18.12 0.70 3.24
CA THR A 95 17.20 -0.43 3.45
C THR A 95 15.77 0.06 3.70
N LEU A 96 15.61 1.11 4.50
CA LEU A 96 14.31 1.71 4.75
C LEU A 96 13.68 2.24 3.45
N LEU A 97 14.43 2.95 2.61
CA LEU A 97 13.95 3.47 1.32
C LEU A 97 13.52 2.33 0.38
N PHE A 98 14.29 1.26 0.28
CA PHE A 98 13.93 0.08 -0.50
C PHE A 98 12.62 -0.55 0.00
N LEU A 99 12.47 -0.69 1.31
CA LEU A 99 11.26 -1.23 1.92
C LEU A 99 10.05 -0.30 1.72
N ARG A 100 10.24 1.01 1.61
CA ARG A 100 9.18 1.96 1.24
C ARG A 100 8.68 1.76 -0.18
N VAL A 101 9.58 1.46 -1.12
CA VAL A 101 9.17 1.12 -2.49
C VAL A 101 8.32 -0.15 -2.50
N THR A 102 8.77 -1.22 -1.87
CA THR A 102 8.04 -2.50 -1.81
C THR A 102 6.69 -2.35 -1.09
N GLN A 103 6.65 -1.58 -0.01
CA GLN A 103 5.44 -1.24 0.73
C GLN A 103 4.46 -0.42 -0.13
N GLY A 104 4.97 0.57 -0.89
CA GLY A 104 4.17 1.37 -1.81
C GLY A 104 3.55 0.52 -2.93
N LEU A 105 4.29 -0.42 -3.50
CA LEU A 105 3.77 -1.39 -4.48
C LEU A 105 2.67 -2.26 -3.88
N GLY A 106 2.87 -2.78 -2.68
CA GLY A 106 1.84 -3.57 -1.97
C GLY A 106 0.57 -2.76 -1.71
N ALA A 107 0.71 -1.51 -1.28
CA ALA A 107 -0.40 -0.57 -1.09
C ALA A 107 -1.16 -0.31 -2.39
N ALA A 108 -0.45 -0.10 -3.50
CA ALA A 108 -1.04 0.12 -4.82
C ALA A 108 -1.91 -1.05 -5.27
N ALA A 109 -1.44 -2.28 -5.08
CA ALA A 109 -2.21 -3.49 -5.41
C ALA A 109 -3.51 -3.56 -4.60
N CYS A 110 -3.45 -3.32 -3.29
CA CYS A 110 -4.63 -3.31 -2.42
C CYS A 110 -5.64 -2.23 -2.84
N MET A 111 -5.18 -0.99 -3.06
CA MET A 111 -6.04 0.14 -3.42
C MET A 111 -6.70 -0.05 -4.79
N SER A 112 -5.94 -0.53 -5.79
CA SER A 112 -6.47 -0.78 -7.13
C SER A 112 -7.53 -1.88 -7.10
N MET A 113 -7.24 -3.01 -6.45
CA MET A 113 -8.16 -4.15 -6.40
C MET A 113 -9.43 -3.85 -5.61
N ALA A 114 -9.32 -3.10 -4.53
CA ALA A 114 -10.51 -2.71 -3.76
C ALA A 114 -11.49 -1.89 -4.58
N ARG A 115 -11.03 -0.89 -5.34
CA ARG A 115 -11.90 -0.09 -6.23
C ARG A 115 -12.59 -0.94 -7.28
N VAL A 116 -11.85 -1.83 -7.92
CA VAL A 116 -12.38 -2.69 -8.98
C VAL A 116 -13.42 -3.66 -8.43
N ILE A 117 -13.14 -4.32 -7.30
CA ILE A 117 -14.08 -5.26 -6.67
C ILE A 117 -15.36 -4.55 -6.20
N ILE A 118 -15.23 -3.34 -5.66
CA ILE A 118 -16.38 -2.53 -5.24
C ILE A 118 -17.24 -2.17 -6.45
N ASN A 119 -16.65 -1.62 -7.52
CA ASN A 119 -17.38 -1.25 -8.73
C ASN A 119 -18.14 -2.44 -9.34
N ASP A 120 -17.51 -3.61 -9.41
CA ASP A 120 -18.17 -4.81 -9.93
C ASP A 120 -19.33 -5.28 -9.05
N SER A 121 -19.22 -5.06 -7.74
CA SER A 121 -20.28 -5.44 -6.80
C SER A 121 -21.51 -4.53 -6.96
N PHE A 122 -21.31 -3.24 -7.25
CA PHE A 122 -22.42 -2.30 -7.47
C PHE A 122 -23.08 -2.48 -8.84
N ASN A 123 -22.27 -2.65 -9.91
CA ASN A 123 -22.82 -2.84 -11.26
C ASN A 123 -23.71 -4.11 -11.38
N LYS A 124 -23.40 -5.14 -10.61
CA LYS A 124 -24.24 -6.36 -10.56
C LYS A 124 -25.58 -6.14 -9.84
N THR A 125 -25.64 -5.17 -8.94
CA THR A 125 -26.87 -4.88 -8.17
C THR A 125 -27.82 -3.97 -8.97
N GLU A 126 -27.31 -3.14 -9.89
CA GLU A 126 -28.13 -2.31 -10.77
C GLU A 126 -28.64 -3.05 -12.00
N ALA A 127 -28.04 -4.19 -12.35
CA ALA A 127 -28.41 -5.01 -13.50
C ALA A 127 -29.41 -6.16 -13.16
N ALA A 128 -29.85 -6.28 -11.92
CA ALA A 128 -30.81 -7.27 -11.41
C ALA A 128 -32.10 -6.60 -10.99
#